data_051dc85d270d7d56b6432504c48b93d6
#
_entry.id   051dc85d270d7d56b6432504c48b93d6
#
_cell.length_a   1.000
_cell.length_b   1.000
_cell.length_c   1.000
_cell.angle_alpha   90.00
_cell.angle_beta   90.00
_cell.angle_gamma   90.00
#
_symmetry.space_group_name_H-M   'P 1'
#
loop_
_entity.id
_entity.type
_entity.pdbx_description
1 polymer ?
#
loop_
_entity_poly.entity_id
_entity_poly.type
_entity_poly.pdbx_seq_one_letter_code
_entity_poly.pdbx_strand_id
1 'polypeptide(L)'
;MKQVKFGTILENAARLAGRQVSLLGVPENWRALAALAIDEGVRRIAAEKFPMMQRVEFRRYRPTWIGNTGWIVGQECWHDGEYYRLESDAPTAAPGVEGGGWRKLEMTEVAAFVAFDQPWEGVEIDRGSVDFTRFAFTADPKMNPDATPVKVAGVNELGVTLQSPAPKGVFVKFVPKYPNLTFAEWSSANVYEAGDTVYLTATKDVYQALKNVEAGGKAPNEDADNWQSIRIADDFEGYLTRLAAVDMLTEDQGKHQTRAAADNAFEELCARHHEGMGEIKARPGRFCR
;
A
#
# COMPACT_ATOMS: atom_id res chain seq x y z
N MET A 1 6.72 -15.17 -3.15
CA MET A 1 7.13 -14.30 -4.27
C MET A 1 8.46 -13.68 -3.87
N LYS A 2 9.45 -13.72 -4.75
CA LYS A 2 10.72 -13.02 -4.53
C LYS A 2 10.48 -11.51 -4.60
N GLN A 3 11.29 -10.76 -3.89
CA GLN A 3 11.20 -9.30 -3.85
C GLN A 3 12.58 -8.71 -4.11
N VAL A 4 12.60 -7.61 -4.85
CA VAL A 4 13.82 -6.86 -5.16
C VAL A 4 13.91 -5.62 -4.28
N LYS A 5 15.13 -5.28 -3.88
CA LYS A 5 15.43 -4.03 -3.17
C LYS A 5 15.57 -2.88 -4.15
N PHE A 6 15.10 -1.70 -3.76
CA PHE A 6 15.20 -0.51 -4.61
C PHE A 6 16.66 -0.13 -4.94
N GLY A 7 17.58 -0.30 -3.99
CA GLY A 7 19.00 -0.09 -4.24
C GLY A 7 19.57 -1.04 -5.31
N THR A 8 19.06 -2.25 -5.43
CA THR A 8 19.44 -3.18 -6.49
C THR A 8 18.97 -2.67 -7.86
N ILE A 9 17.74 -2.16 -7.95
CA ILE A 9 17.22 -1.54 -9.17
C ILE A 9 18.09 -0.35 -9.58
N LEU A 10 18.43 0.52 -8.62
CA LEU A 10 19.29 1.68 -8.85
C LEU A 10 20.69 1.28 -9.36
N GLU A 11 21.33 0.30 -8.74
CA GLU A 11 22.64 -0.19 -9.17
C GLU A 11 22.60 -0.81 -10.57
N ASN A 12 21.57 -1.58 -10.87
CA ASN A 12 21.39 -2.19 -12.19
C ASN A 12 21.10 -1.11 -13.25
N ALA A 13 20.33 -0.08 -12.92
CA ALA A 13 20.09 1.07 -13.79
C ALA A 13 21.39 1.83 -14.10
N ALA A 14 22.23 2.09 -13.09
CA ALA A 14 23.52 2.76 -13.28
C ALA A 14 24.47 1.91 -14.15
N ARG A 15 24.51 0.59 -13.95
CA ARG A 15 25.29 -0.32 -14.82
C ARG A 15 24.81 -0.30 -16.26
N LEU A 16 23.48 -0.33 -16.46
CA LEU A 16 22.87 -0.27 -17.79
C LEU A 16 23.18 1.05 -18.48
N ALA A 17 23.27 2.16 -17.74
CA ALA A 17 23.69 3.46 -18.23
C ALA A 17 25.21 3.58 -18.43
N GLY A 18 25.99 2.51 -18.30
CA GLY A 18 27.45 2.51 -18.47
C GLY A 18 28.19 3.30 -17.37
N ARG A 19 27.55 3.52 -16.23
CA ARG A 19 28.13 4.24 -15.10
C ARG A 19 28.81 3.25 -14.15
N GLN A 20 30.01 3.57 -13.69
CA GLN A 20 30.63 2.80 -12.62
C GLN A 20 29.90 3.12 -11.31
N VAL A 21 29.22 2.12 -10.78
CA VAL A 21 28.69 2.19 -9.42
C VAL A 21 29.86 1.93 -8.50
N SER A 22 30.54 2.98 -8.06
CA SER A 22 31.44 2.84 -6.91
C SER A 22 30.54 2.49 -5.71
N LEU A 23 30.93 1.49 -4.94
CA LEU A 23 30.22 1.02 -3.76
C LEU A 23 29.91 2.13 -2.73
N LEU A 24 30.41 3.33 -2.91
CA LEU A 24 30.38 4.45 -1.96
C LEU A 24 29.56 5.66 -2.39
N GLY A 25 28.88 5.63 -3.53
CA GLY A 25 28.03 6.78 -3.81
C GLY A 25 27.62 6.92 -5.26
N VAL A 26 26.46 6.37 -5.57
CA VAL A 26 25.68 6.93 -6.68
C VAL A 26 25.43 8.41 -6.32
N PRO A 27 25.78 9.37 -7.18
CA PRO A 27 25.54 10.78 -6.92
C PRO A 27 24.09 11.04 -6.48
N GLU A 28 23.91 11.94 -5.54
CA GLU A 28 22.59 12.22 -4.94
C GLU A 28 21.53 12.61 -5.99
N ASN A 29 21.93 13.41 -6.98
CA ASN A 29 21.05 13.78 -8.10
C ASN A 29 20.57 12.56 -8.91
N TRP A 30 21.41 11.53 -9.10
CA TRP A 30 21.00 10.30 -9.80
C TRP A 30 20.07 9.45 -8.96
N ARG A 31 20.30 9.39 -7.65
CA ARG A 31 19.38 8.75 -6.72
C ARG A 31 18.00 9.41 -6.77
N ALA A 32 17.98 10.73 -6.79
CA ALA A 32 16.73 11.49 -6.90
C ALA A 32 15.99 11.22 -8.22
N LEU A 33 16.70 11.25 -9.36
CA LEU A 33 16.12 10.94 -10.67
C LEU A 33 15.60 9.49 -10.74
N ALA A 34 16.38 8.54 -10.24
CA ALA A 34 15.96 7.14 -10.20
C ALA A 34 14.74 6.93 -9.27
N ALA A 35 14.67 7.65 -8.15
CA ALA A 35 13.51 7.60 -7.27
C ALA A 35 12.24 8.06 -7.98
N LEU A 36 12.30 9.17 -8.71
CA LEU A 36 11.16 9.68 -9.50
C LEU A 36 10.74 8.69 -10.60
N ALA A 37 11.69 8.13 -11.35
CA ALA A 37 11.40 7.16 -12.39
C ALA A 37 10.81 5.86 -11.83
N ILE A 38 11.33 5.35 -10.72
CA ILE A 38 10.80 4.16 -10.05
C ILE A 38 9.40 4.44 -9.49
N ASP A 39 9.19 5.61 -8.90
CA ASP A 39 7.88 6.02 -8.38
C ASP A 39 6.83 6.08 -9.51
N GLU A 40 7.15 6.69 -10.65
CA GLU A 40 6.31 6.69 -11.85
C GLU A 40 6.01 5.26 -12.32
N GLY A 41 7.05 4.41 -12.40
CA GLY A 41 6.92 3.02 -12.82
C GLY A 41 6.04 2.20 -11.89
N VAL A 42 6.18 2.36 -10.58
CA VAL A 42 5.34 1.68 -9.58
C VAL A 42 3.88 2.11 -9.69
N ARG A 43 3.62 3.40 -9.90
CA ARG A 43 2.25 3.90 -10.11
C ARG A 43 1.63 3.33 -11.39
N ARG A 44 2.40 3.25 -12.48
CA ARG A 44 1.95 2.61 -13.72
C ARG A 44 1.62 1.13 -13.52
N ILE A 45 2.48 0.39 -12.80
CA ILE A 45 2.23 -1.01 -12.41
C ILE A 45 0.93 -1.13 -11.58
N ALA A 46 0.75 -0.25 -10.59
CA ALA A 46 -0.42 -0.26 -9.73
C ALA A 46 -1.73 -0.02 -10.54
N ALA A 47 -1.70 0.88 -11.51
CA ALA A 47 -2.85 1.19 -12.37
C ALA A 47 -3.32 -0.02 -13.19
N GLU A 48 -2.42 -0.92 -13.60
CA GLU A 48 -2.75 -2.15 -14.32
C GLU A 48 -3.35 -3.25 -13.43
N LYS A 49 -3.44 -3.01 -12.11
CA LYS A 49 -4.10 -3.91 -11.14
C LYS A 49 -3.56 -5.35 -11.18
N PHE A 50 -2.26 -5.52 -11.38
CA PHE A 50 -1.65 -6.85 -11.37
C PHE A 50 -2.05 -7.64 -10.10
N PRO A 51 -2.47 -8.92 -10.22
CA PRO A 51 -2.92 -9.70 -9.06
C PRO A 51 -1.91 -9.78 -7.93
N MET A 52 -0.61 -9.77 -8.25
CA MET A 52 0.48 -9.82 -7.28
C MET A 52 0.61 -8.53 -6.46
N MET A 53 0.06 -7.42 -6.94
CA MET A 53 0.03 -6.15 -6.24
C MET A 53 -1.20 -6.02 -5.34
N GLN A 54 -2.21 -6.88 -5.55
CA GLN A 54 -3.47 -6.78 -4.81
C GLN A 54 -3.34 -7.38 -3.41
N ARG A 55 -3.87 -6.68 -2.44
CA ARG A 55 -4.07 -7.16 -1.08
C ARG A 55 -5.55 -7.39 -0.80
N VAL A 56 -5.80 -8.28 0.14
CA VAL A 56 -7.12 -8.44 0.74
C VAL A 56 -6.94 -8.25 2.23
N GLU A 57 -7.66 -7.28 2.77
CA GLU A 57 -7.62 -6.97 4.20
C GLU A 57 -9.03 -6.86 4.74
N PHE A 58 -9.20 -7.27 6.00
CA PHE A 58 -10.43 -7.00 6.73
C PHE A 58 -10.44 -5.55 7.20
N ARG A 59 -11.49 -4.81 6.86
CA ARG A 59 -11.67 -3.40 7.24
C ARG A 59 -12.92 -3.21 8.05
N ARG A 60 -12.79 -2.51 9.17
CA ARG A 60 -13.90 -2.05 10.00
C ARG A 60 -14.39 -0.69 9.51
N TYR A 61 -15.60 -0.31 9.92
CA TYR A 61 -16.19 0.98 9.54
C TYR A 61 -15.75 2.11 10.47
N ARG A 62 -15.19 1.79 11.63
CA ARG A 62 -14.72 2.75 12.65
C ARG A 62 -13.41 2.29 13.25
N PRO A 63 -12.61 3.24 13.76
CA PRO A 63 -11.36 2.94 14.44
C PRO A 63 -11.58 2.05 15.66
N THR A 64 -10.60 1.23 15.97
CA THR A 64 -10.58 0.45 17.20
C THR A 64 -10.45 1.40 18.39
N TRP A 65 -11.24 1.18 19.42
CA TRP A 65 -11.11 1.92 20.64
C TRP A 65 -9.72 1.71 21.28
N ILE A 66 -9.07 2.82 21.63
CA ILE A 66 -7.81 2.81 22.36
C ILE A 66 -8.03 3.66 23.61
N GLY A 67 -7.71 3.11 24.77
CA GLY A 67 -7.81 3.83 26.04
C GLY A 67 -6.91 5.06 26.06
N ASN A 68 -7.33 6.09 26.77
CA ASN A 68 -6.57 7.34 26.97
C ASN A 68 -6.33 8.19 25.71
N THR A 69 -6.98 7.93 24.61
CA THR A 69 -7.04 8.86 23.48
C THR A 69 -8.20 9.82 23.71
N GLY A 70 -8.01 11.10 23.48
CA GLY A 70 -9.00 12.15 23.74
C GLY A 70 -10.26 12.01 22.88
N TRP A 71 -11.12 11.03 23.17
CA TRP A 71 -12.39 10.80 22.50
C TRP A 71 -13.34 11.98 22.74
N ILE A 72 -14.04 12.40 21.70
CA ILE A 72 -14.98 13.54 21.71
C ILE A 72 -16.39 13.00 21.54
N VAL A 73 -17.37 13.59 22.21
CA VAL A 73 -18.80 13.26 22.08
C VAL A 73 -19.22 13.20 20.61
N GLY A 74 -19.96 12.15 20.29
CA GLY A 74 -20.39 11.85 18.92
C GLY A 74 -19.44 10.98 18.11
N GLN A 75 -18.19 10.79 18.53
CA GLN A 75 -17.25 9.89 17.88
C GLN A 75 -17.69 8.43 18.08
N GLU A 76 -17.39 7.64 17.08
CA GLU A 76 -17.73 6.22 17.03
C GLU A 76 -16.47 5.38 16.97
N CYS A 77 -16.49 4.23 17.65
CA CYS A 77 -15.38 3.27 17.66
C CYS A 77 -15.89 1.83 17.57
N TRP A 78 -14.95 0.95 17.32
CA TRP A 78 -15.10 -0.49 17.45
C TRP A 78 -14.45 -0.99 18.75
N HIS A 79 -15.14 -1.83 19.51
CA HIS A 79 -14.62 -2.46 20.72
C HIS A 79 -15.31 -3.80 20.98
N ASP A 80 -14.55 -4.84 21.29
CA ASP A 80 -15.03 -6.19 21.64
C ASP A 80 -16.13 -6.75 20.73
N GLY A 81 -16.00 -6.57 19.42
CA GLY A 81 -16.92 -7.14 18.45
C GLY A 81 -18.13 -6.28 18.11
N GLU A 82 -18.24 -5.07 18.70
CA GLU A 82 -19.39 -4.18 18.55
C GLU A 82 -18.97 -2.74 18.26
N TYR A 83 -19.90 -1.94 17.75
CA TYR A 83 -19.72 -0.51 17.50
C TYR A 83 -20.38 0.32 18.60
N TYR A 84 -19.71 1.41 18.97
CA TYR A 84 -20.16 2.31 20.04
C TYR A 84 -20.02 3.75 19.61
N ARG A 85 -20.91 4.62 20.14
CA ARG A 85 -20.82 6.08 20.04
C ARG A 85 -20.64 6.67 21.45
N LEU A 86 -19.72 7.62 21.57
CA LEU A 86 -19.53 8.36 22.81
C LEU A 86 -20.66 9.39 22.97
N GLU A 87 -21.38 9.32 24.08
CA GLU A 87 -22.49 10.24 24.41
C GLU A 87 -22.19 11.15 25.62
N SER A 88 -21.05 10.95 26.28
CA SER A 88 -20.64 11.73 27.47
C SER A 88 -19.33 12.47 27.22
N ASP A 89 -19.23 13.71 27.66
CA ASP A 89 -17.99 14.53 27.58
C ASP A 89 -16.83 13.97 28.41
N ALA A 90 -17.11 13.11 29.37
CA ALA A 90 -16.11 12.50 30.23
C ALA A 90 -16.35 11.00 30.34
N PRO A 91 -15.87 10.20 29.35
CA PRO A 91 -15.99 8.76 29.42
C PRO A 91 -15.18 8.23 30.62
N THR A 92 -15.85 7.52 31.52
CA THR A 92 -15.24 6.99 32.75
C THR A 92 -14.69 5.58 32.59
N ALA A 93 -15.08 4.89 31.50
CA ALA A 93 -14.70 3.51 31.26
C ALA A 93 -14.66 3.20 29.75
N ALA A 94 -14.18 1.99 29.44
CA ALA A 94 -14.18 1.44 28.07
C ALA A 94 -15.63 1.29 27.55
N PRO A 95 -15.81 1.28 26.21
CA PRO A 95 -17.11 0.91 25.61
C PRO A 95 -17.61 -0.44 26.12
N GLY A 96 -18.92 -0.55 26.32
CA GLY A 96 -19.56 -1.77 26.82
C GLY A 96 -19.63 -1.88 28.34
N VAL A 97 -18.97 -1.01 29.09
CA VAL A 97 -19.11 -0.92 30.56
C VAL A 97 -20.29 -0.01 30.89
N GLU A 98 -21.19 -0.50 31.75
CA GLU A 98 -22.36 0.27 32.19
C GLU A 98 -21.94 1.59 32.87
N GLY A 99 -22.57 2.70 32.49
CA GLY A 99 -22.24 4.03 32.98
C GLY A 99 -20.96 4.65 32.39
N GLY A 100 -20.29 3.98 31.47
CA GLY A 100 -19.04 4.44 30.86
C GLY A 100 -19.18 5.59 29.84
N GLY A 101 -20.40 6.04 29.57
CA GLY A 101 -20.66 7.14 28.62
C GLY A 101 -20.73 6.71 27.16
N TRP A 102 -20.66 5.42 26.88
CA TRP A 102 -20.72 4.85 25.53
C TRP A 102 -22.07 4.16 25.28
N ARG A 103 -22.69 4.45 24.13
CA ARG A 103 -23.88 3.75 23.65
C ARG A 103 -23.51 2.76 22.56
N LYS A 104 -23.93 1.51 22.71
CA LYS A 104 -23.83 0.51 21.65
C LYS A 104 -24.72 0.91 20.46
N LEU A 105 -24.18 0.79 19.26
CA LEU A 105 -24.87 1.07 18.00
C LEU A 105 -25.44 -0.20 17.41
N GLU A 106 -26.67 -0.11 16.91
CA GLU A 106 -27.20 -1.13 16.00
C GLU A 106 -26.53 -1.00 14.62
N MET A 107 -26.38 -2.12 13.90
CA MET A 107 -25.72 -2.12 12.60
C MET A 107 -26.41 -1.21 11.57
N THR A 108 -27.70 -0.93 11.72
CA THR A 108 -28.43 0.03 10.89
C THR A 108 -28.06 1.49 11.14
N GLU A 109 -27.47 1.80 12.29
CA GLU A 109 -26.99 3.13 12.66
C GLU A 109 -25.54 3.34 12.20
N VAL A 110 -24.78 2.26 11.99
CA VAL A 110 -23.38 2.34 11.57
C VAL A 110 -23.32 2.60 10.07
N ALA A 111 -22.86 3.80 9.69
CA ALA A 111 -22.62 4.08 8.29
C ALA A 111 -21.56 3.11 7.72
N ALA A 112 -21.93 2.36 6.68
CA ALA A 112 -21.07 1.39 6.01
C ALA A 112 -20.05 2.09 5.10
N PHE A 113 -19.18 2.89 5.70
CA PHE A 113 -18.15 3.68 5.02
C PHE A 113 -16.77 3.10 5.27
N VAL A 114 -16.06 2.76 4.20
CA VAL A 114 -14.67 2.28 4.22
C VAL A 114 -13.78 3.39 3.72
N ALA A 115 -12.98 3.96 4.61
CA ALA A 115 -12.04 5.02 4.25
C ALA A 115 -10.87 4.45 3.42
N PHE A 116 -10.37 5.22 2.45
CA PHE A 116 -9.15 4.87 1.70
C PHE A 116 -7.93 4.98 2.59
N ASP A 117 -7.88 6.03 3.41
CA ASP A 117 -6.90 6.20 4.46
C ASP A 117 -7.51 5.70 5.78
N GLN A 118 -6.95 4.61 6.30
CA GLN A 118 -7.31 4.08 7.62
C GLN A 118 -6.05 3.97 8.47
N PRO A 119 -5.56 5.08 9.03
CA PRO A 119 -4.29 5.11 9.75
C PRO A 119 -4.27 4.21 11.00
N TRP A 120 -5.44 3.79 11.47
CA TRP A 120 -5.60 2.89 12.62
C TRP A 120 -5.59 1.39 12.27
N GLU A 121 -5.84 1.02 11.01
CA GLU A 121 -6.04 -0.38 10.62
C GLU A 121 -5.62 -0.67 9.17
N GLY A 122 -4.33 -0.65 8.89
CA GLY A 122 -3.85 -1.12 7.61
C GLY A 122 -3.27 -0.05 6.68
N VAL A 123 -2.95 -0.46 5.48
CA VAL A 123 -2.28 0.42 4.49
C VAL A 123 -3.29 1.23 3.69
N GLU A 124 -2.87 2.41 3.26
CA GLU A 124 -3.66 3.28 2.40
C GLU A 124 -4.01 2.59 1.07
N ILE A 125 -5.25 2.76 0.62
CA ILE A 125 -5.77 2.18 -0.62
C ILE A 125 -5.44 3.11 -1.78
N ASP A 126 -4.83 2.58 -2.84
CA ASP A 126 -4.71 3.32 -4.09
C ASP A 126 -6.06 3.37 -4.80
N ARG A 127 -6.74 4.52 -4.68
CA ARG A 127 -8.05 4.76 -5.29
C ARG A 127 -8.04 4.55 -6.80
N GLY A 128 -6.98 4.92 -7.50
CA GLY A 128 -6.87 4.82 -8.95
C GLY A 128 -6.90 3.37 -9.45
N SER A 129 -6.48 2.42 -8.61
CA SER A 129 -6.39 1.00 -8.94
C SER A 129 -7.59 0.17 -8.47
N VAL A 130 -8.57 0.75 -7.77
CA VAL A 130 -9.71 0.01 -7.21
C VAL A 130 -10.76 -0.30 -8.27
N ASP A 131 -11.15 -1.59 -8.34
CA ASP A 131 -12.36 -2.01 -9.03
C ASP A 131 -13.54 -1.99 -8.05
N PHE A 132 -14.32 -0.92 -8.08
CA PHE A 132 -15.43 -0.72 -7.14
C PHE A 132 -16.52 -1.77 -7.24
N THR A 133 -16.63 -2.51 -8.34
CA THR A 133 -17.62 -3.60 -8.48
C THR A 133 -17.21 -4.85 -7.68
N ARG A 134 -15.91 -4.98 -7.39
CA ARG A 134 -15.30 -6.09 -6.64
C ARG A 134 -14.38 -5.59 -5.53
N PHE A 135 -14.76 -4.48 -4.92
CA PHE A 135 -13.98 -3.85 -3.86
C PHE A 135 -14.14 -4.56 -2.52
N ALA A 136 -15.39 -4.79 -2.09
CA ALA A 136 -15.71 -5.29 -0.77
C ALA A 136 -16.46 -6.63 -0.82
N PHE A 137 -16.17 -7.52 0.14
CA PHE A 137 -16.74 -8.85 0.23
C PHE A 137 -17.16 -9.15 1.67
N THR A 138 -18.18 -9.98 1.84
CA THR A 138 -18.65 -10.44 3.16
C THR A 138 -17.72 -11.48 3.79
N ALA A 139 -16.89 -12.16 3.00
CA ALA A 139 -15.89 -13.13 3.43
C ALA A 139 -14.60 -12.91 2.64
N ASP A 140 -13.47 -13.45 3.13
CA ASP A 140 -12.18 -13.35 2.42
C ASP A 140 -12.26 -14.06 1.05
N PRO A 141 -12.19 -13.33 -0.06
CA PRO A 141 -12.28 -13.91 -1.40
C PRO A 141 -11.07 -14.78 -1.79
N LYS A 142 -9.97 -14.75 -1.03
CA LYS A 142 -8.83 -15.65 -1.21
C LYS A 142 -9.09 -17.03 -0.61
N MET A 143 -9.80 -17.06 0.50
CA MET A 143 -10.13 -18.29 1.23
C MET A 143 -11.48 -18.87 0.81
N ASN A 144 -12.37 -18.02 0.32
CA ASN A 144 -13.70 -18.40 -0.14
C ASN A 144 -13.95 -17.85 -1.56
N PRO A 145 -13.78 -18.66 -2.62
CA PRO A 145 -14.03 -18.25 -3.98
C PRO A 145 -15.47 -17.78 -4.26
N ASP A 146 -16.43 -18.24 -3.46
CA ASP A 146 -17.84 -17.89 -3.56
C ASP A 146 -18.21 -16.67 -2.69
N ALA A 147 -17.21 -15.95 -2.17
CA ALA A 147 -17.44 -14.74 -1.38
C ALA A 147 -18.29 -13.74 -2.17
N THR A 148 -19.42 -13.35 -1.59
CA THR A 148 -20.36 -12.43 -2.25
C THR A 148 -19.84 -11.00 -2.16
N PRO A 149 -19.72 -10.28 -3.30
CA PRO A 149 -19.35 -8.88 -3.28
C PRO A 149 -20.49 -8.04 -2.67
N VAL A 150 -20.10 -7.08 -1.82
CA VAL A 150 -21.00 -6.07 -1.27
C VAL A 150 -21.13 -4.94 -2.27
N LYS A 151 -22.38 -4.53 -2.56
CA LYS A 151 -22.65 -3.45 -3.51
C LYS A 151 -22.18 -2.09 -2.98
N VAL A 152 -21.52 -1.34 -3.83
CA VAL A 152 -21.11 0.02 -3.57
C VAL A 152 -22.29 0.96 -3.82
N ALA A 153 -22.59 1.84 -2.86
CA ALA A 153 -23.61 2.87 -2.98
C ALA A 153 -23.05 4.17 -3.52
N GLY A 154 -21.82 4.51 -3.16
CA GLY A 154 -21.14 5.72 -3.61
C GLY A 154 -19.64 5.70 -3.32
N VAL A 155 -18.93 6.56 -4.03
CA VAL A 155 -17.48 6.76 -3.87
C VAL A 155 -17.25 8.27 -3.80
N ASN A 156 -16.44 8.70 -2.84
CA ASN A 156 -15.96 10.07 -2.73
C ASN A 156 -14.43 10.10 -2.57
N GLU A 157 -13.87 11.25 -2.30
CA GLU A 157 -12.42 11.40 -2.13
C GLU A 157 -11.87 10.67 -0.90
N LEU A 158 -12.69 10.50 0.13
CA LEU A 158 -12.29 9.93 1.42
C LEU A 158 -12.48 8.42 1.49
N GLY A 159 -13.37 7.85 0.67
CA GLY A 159 -13.64 6.41 0.75
C GLY A 159 -14.87 5.96 -0.02
N VAL A 160 -15.33 4.76 0.34
CA VAL A 160 -16.40 4.03 -0.31
C VAL A 160 -17.55 3.80 0.65
N THR A 161 -18.76 4.20 0.27
CA THR A 161 -20.00 3.87 0.98
C THR A 161 -20.60 2.61 0.39
N LEU A 162 -20.89 1.63 1.22
CA LEU A 162 -21.52 0.38 0.84
C LEU A 162 -23.05 0.47 1.02
N GLN A 163 -23.81 -0.30 0.24
CA GLN A 163 -25.29 -0.29 0.33
C GLN A 163 -25.80 -0.91 1.64
N SER A 164 -25.07 -1.89 2.16
CA SER A 164 -25.45 -2.58 3.41
C SER A 164 -24.17 -2.89 4.19
N PRO A 165 -24.12 -2.56 5.49
CA PRO A 165 -23.01 -2.95 6.32
C PRO A 165 -23.01 -4.47 6.55
N ALA A 166 -21.84 -5.10 6.38
CA ALA A 166 -21.65 -6.45 6.92
C ALA A 166 -21.47 -6.35 8.46
N PRO A 167 -21.93 -7.34 9.24
CA PRO A 167 -22.04 -7.20 10.69
C PRO A 167 -20.80 -6.79 11.46
N LYS A 168 -19.62 -7.12 10.96
CA LYS A 168 -18.35 -6.82 11.66
C LYS A 168 -17.39 -5.95 10.85
N GLY A 169 -17.67 -5.77 9.59
CA GLY A 169 -16.80 -5.13 8.60
C GLY A 169 -16.79 -5.93 7.30
N VAL A 170 -15.90 -5.58 6.41
CA VAL A 170 -15.78 -6.20 5.07
C VAL A 170 -14.35 -6.55 4.76
N PHE A 171 -14.17 -7.56 3.93
CA PHE A 171 -12.89 -7.80 3.27
C PHE A 171 -12.80 -6.92 2.05
N VAL A 172 -11.78 -6.07 1.97
CA VAL A 172 -11.53 -5.20 0.82
C VAL A 172 -10.37 -5.75 0.00
N LYS A 173 -10.55 -5.75 -1.32
CA LYS A 173 -9.54 -6.14 -2.30
C LYS A 173 -9.08 -4.89 -3.04
N PHE A 174 -7.82 -4.53 -2.89
CA PHE A 174 -7.27 -3.28 -3.40
C PHE A 174 -5.78 -3.39 -3.71
N VAL A 175 -5.25 -2.41 -4.41
CA VAL A 175 -3.80 -2.19 -4.51
C VAL A 175 -3.42 -1.17 -3.45
N PRO A 176 -2.40 -1.44 -2.61
CA PRO A 176 -1.90 -0.48 -1.65
C PRO A 176 -1.40 0.78 -2.36
N LYS A 177 -1.64 1.94 -1.79
CA LYS A 177 -0.97 3.15 -2.22
C LYS A 177 0.50 3.02 -1.85
N TYR A 178 1.37 3.13 -2.84
CA TYR A 178 2.78 3.17 -2.59
C TYR A 178 3.18 4.53 -2.03
N PRO A 179 4.03 4.56 -1.02
CA PRO A 179 4.56 5.83 -0.53
C PRO A 179 5.40 6.50 -1.62
N ASN A 180 5.53 7.82 -1.55
CA ASN A 180 6.44 8.54 -2.42
C ASN A 180 7.86 8.07 -2.13
N LEU A 181 8.52 7.50 -3.15
CA LEU A 181 9.86 6.99 -2.97
C LEU A 181 10.88 8.13 -2.94
N THR A 182 11.81 8.02 -2.02
CA THR A 182 13.00 8.88 -1.97
C THR A 182 14.22 8.01 -1.72
N PHE A 183 15.38 8.46 -2.21
CA PHE A 183 16.67 7.88 -1.87
C PHE A 183 17.48 8.83 -0.98
N ALA A 184 16.84 9.75 -0.26
CA ALA A 184 17.48 10.52 0.80
C ALA A 184 18.01 9.56 1.87
N GLU A 185 19.28 9.71 2.23
CA GLU A 185 19.92 8.83 3.21
C GLU A 185 19.32 9.06 4.60
N TRP A 186 19.07 7.97 5.31
CA TRP A 186 18.66 8.03 6.70
C TRP A 186 19.74 8.66 7.58
N SER A 187 19.33 9.47 8.55
CA SER A 187 20.21 10.06 9.55
C SER A 187 19.55 10.03 10.93
N SER A 188 20.30 9.58 11.93
CA SER A 188 19.81 9.62 13.32
C SER A 188 19.62 11.04 13.88
N ALA A 189 20.17 12.07 13.21
CA ALA A 189 20.00 13.46 13.63
C ALA A 189 18.65 14.06 13.19
N ASN A 190 17.93 13.40 12.31
CA ASN A 190 16.67 13.91 11.77
C ASN A 190 15.45 13.36 12.54
N VAL A 191 14.39 14.15 12.53
CA VAL A 191 13.05 13.73 12.92
C VAL A 191 12.30 13.28 11.66
N TYR A 192 11.50 12.23 11.76
CA TYR A 192 10.70 11.71 10.66
C TYR A 192 9.25 11.62 11.07
N GLU A 193 8.36 12.00 10.16
CA GLU A 193 6.91 11.87 10.34
C GLU A 193 6.43 10.51 9.81
N ALA A 194 5.29 10.07 10.31
CA ALA A 194 4.63 8.87 9.78
C ALA A 194 4.38 9.03 8.28
N GLY A 195 4.83 8.06 7.49
CA GLY A 195 4.75 8.10 6.03
C GLY A 195 6.03 8.55 5.32
N ASP A 196 6.97 9.18 6.02
CA ASP A 196 8.25 9.55 5.45
C ASP A 196 9.02 8.33 4.97
N THR A 197 9.76 8.50 3.86
CA THR A 197 10.60 7.46 3.31
C THR A 197 12.07 7.84 3.34
N VAL A 198 12.93 6.86 3.61
CA VAL A 198 14.38 7.04 3.67
C VAL A 198 15.09 5.87 3.01
N TYR A 199 16.25 6.12 2.46
CA TYR A 199 17.16 5.10 1.96
C TYR A 199 18.23 4.79 3.02
N LEU A 200 18.53 3.51 3.21
CA LEU A 200 19.60 3.04 4.08
C LEU A 200 20.66 2.33 3.25
N THR A 201 21.82 2.97 3.06
CA THR A 201 22.91 2.44 2.24
C THR A 201 23.40 1.07 2.73
N ALA A 202 23.42 0.82 4.04
CA ALA A 202 23.87 -0.44 4.63
C ALA A 202 23.08 -1.65 4.14
N THR A 203 21.77 -1.50 3.92
CA THR A 203 20.87 -2.57 3.46
C THR A 203 20.49 -2.45 1.99
N LYS A 204 20.80 -1.30 1.35
CA LYS A 204 20.37 -0.94 -0.01
C LYS A 204 18.86 -1.00 -0.17
N ASP A 205 18.13 -0.56 0.83
CA ASP A 205 16.68 -0.66 0.89
C ASP A 205 16.07 0.70 1.24
N VAL A 206 14.82 0.90 0.83
CA VAL A 206 14.01 2.04 1.22
C VAL A 206 13.07 1.63 2.33
N TYR A 207 12.94 2.45 3.32
CA TYR A 207 12.07 2.26 4.47
C TYR A 207 11.07 3.39 4.58
N GLN A 208 9.87 3.06 5.06
CA GLN A 208 8.84 4.02 5.41
C GLN A 208 8.66 4.05 6.92
N ALA A 209 8.57 5.24 7.48
CA ALA A 209 8.21 5.44 8.87
C ALA A 209 6.72 5.07 9.09
N LEU A 210 6.45 4.19 10.02
CA LEU A 210 5.10 3.76 10.38
C LEU A 210 4.43 4.74 11.37
N LYS A 211 5.23 5.49 12.08
CA LYS A 211 4.84 6.53 13.05
C LYS A 211 5.96 7.57 13.15
N ASN A 212 5.71 8.64 13.88
CA ASN A 212 6.72 9.67 14.12
C ASN A 212 7.95 9.09 14.84
N VAL A 213 9.12 9.39 14.34
CA VAL A 213 10.42 8.94 14.86
C VAL A 213 11.24 10.15 15.26
N GLU A 214 11.56 10.25 16.53
CA GLU A 214 12.36 11.32 17.08
C GLU A 214 13.85 11.19 16.71
N ALA A 215 14.57 12.31 16.75
CA ALA A 215 16.02 12.31 16.58
C ALA A 215 16.70 11.42 17.62
N GLY A 216 17.77 10.73 17.22
CA GLY A 216 18.45 9.74 18.04
C GLY A 216 17.86 8.32 17.97
N GLY A 217 16.85 8.13 17.14
CA GLY A 217 16.24 6.81 16.91
C GLY A 217 17.21 5.79 16.30
N LYS A 218 16.85 4.51 16.41
CA LYS A 218 17.60 3.40 15.83
C LYS A 218 17.48 3.41 14.31
N ALA A 219 18.44 2.77 13.65
CA ALA A 219 18.41 2.62 12.20
C ALA A 219 17.18 1.81 11.74
N PRO A 220 16.62 2.12 10.56
CA PRO A 220 15.39 1.49 10.06
C PRO A 220 15.40 -0.05 10.02
N ASN A 221 16.55 -0.66 9.79
CA ASN A 221 16.70 -2.12 9.78
C ASN A 221 16.76 -2.75 11.18
N GLU A 222 16.90 -1.94 12.23
CA GLU A 222 17.00 -2.36 13.64
C GLU A 222 15.74 -2.04 14.44
N ASP A 223 14.75 -1.39 13.81
CA ASP A 223 13.56 -0.88 14.46
C ASP A 223 12.30 -1.15 13.62
N ALA A 224 11.89 -2.42 13.60
CA ALA A 224 10.71 -2.87 12.87
C ALA A 224 9.38 -2.32 13.42
N ASP A 225 9.36 -1.78 14.65
CA ASP A 225 8.17 -1.17 15.25
C ASP A 225 7.89 0.23 14.69
N ASN A 226 8.95 0.90 14.22
CA ASN A 226 8.86 2.25 13.69
C ASN A 226 9.05 2.30 12.17
N TRP A 227 9.65 1.29 11.56
CA TRP A 227 10.02 1.30 10.16
C TRP A 227 9.58 0.04 9.42
N GLN A 228 9.11 0.20 8.20
CA GLN A 228 8.79 -0.88 7.28
C GLN A 228 9.64 -0.78 6.02
N SER A 229 10.31 -1.88 5.63
CA SER A 229 11.00 -1.96 4.35
C SER A 229 10.01 -1.95 3.19
N ILE A 230 10.24 -1.11 2.20
CA ILE A 230 9.45 -1.02 0.98
C ILE A 230 10.15 -1.85 -0.09
N ARG A 231 9.45 -2.85 -0.61
CA ARG A 231 9.95 -3.74 -1.65
C ARG A 231 8.90 -3.97 -2.72
N ILE A 232 9.37 -4.33 -3.89
CA ILE A 232 8.50 -4.67 -5.01
C ILE A 232 8.78 -6.12 -5.48
N ALA A 233 7.81 -6.73 -6.15
CA ALA A 233 8.01 -8.05 -6.75
C ALA A 233 9.13 -8.01 -7.80
N ASP A 234 9.97 -9.04 -7.83
CA ASP A 234 11.11 -9.16 -8.76
C ASP A 234 10.71 -9.20 -10.24
N ASP A 235 9.49 -9.61 -10.53
CA ASP A 235 8.93 -9.58 -11.89
C ASP A 235 9.01 -8.19 -12.54
N PHE A 236 8.99 -7.11 -11.73
CA PHE A 236 9.04 -5.74 -12.21
C PHE A 236 10.45 -5.14 -12.29
N GLU A 237 11.47 -5.86 -11.81
CA GLU A 237 12.85 -5.37 -11.75
C GLU A 237 13.35 -4.91 -13.13
N GLY A 238 13.14 -5.75 -14.15
CA GLY A 238 13.63 -5.46 -15.50
C GLY A 238 13.04 -4.20 -16.12
N TYR A 239 11.76 -3.96 -15.91
CA TYR A 239 11.07 -2.73 -16.34
C TYR A 239 11.57 -1.51 -15.59
N LEU A 240 11.56 -1.56 -14.25
CA LEU A 240 11.96 -0.45 -13.39
C LEU A 240 13.44 -0.08 -13.54
N THR A 241 14.30 -1.07 -13.73
CA THR A 241 15.73 -0.85 -14.02
C THR A 241 15.94 -0.05 -15.30
N ARG A 242 15.24 -0.42 -16.39
CA ARG A 242 15.33 0.32 -17.66
C ARG A 242 14.75 1.72 -17.53
N LEU A 243 13.61 1.86 -16.88
CA LEU A 243 12.97 3.15 -16.66
C LEU A 243 13.87 4.09 -15.88
N ALA A 244 14.46 3.62 -14.79
CA ALA A 244 15.43 4.39 -14.00
C ALA A 244 16.71 4.75 -14.77
N ALA A 245 17.16 3.88 -15.69
CA ALA A 245 18.35 4.15 -16.50
C ALA A 245 18.13 5.24 -17.55
N VAL A 246 16.89 5.44 -18.01
CA VAL A 246 16.58 6.47 -19.05
C VAL A 246 17.08 7.84 -18.65
N ASP A 247 16.86 8.24 -17.41
CA ASP A 247 17.23 9.57 -16.92
C ASP A 247 18.72 9.70 -16.56
N MET A 248 19.44 8.59 -16.54
CA MET A 248 20.91 8.55 -16.38
C MET A 248 21.64 8.64 -17.72
N LEU A 249 20.93 8.53 -18.84
CA LEU A 249 21.47 8.55 -20.20
C LEU A 249 21.28 9.91 -20.87
N THR A 250 22.25 10.28 -21.72
CA THR A 250 22.09 11.36 -22.69
C THR A 250 21.49 10.81 -23.99
N GLU A 251 21.02 11.71 -24.87
CA GLU A 251 20.47 11.33 -26.19
C GLU A 251 21.47 10.50 -27.00
N ASP A 252 22.73 10.90 -27.01
CA ASP A 252 23.83 10.21 -27.71
C ASP A 252 24.16 8.82 -27.11
N GLN A 253 23.73 8.55 -25.89
CA GLN A 253 23.95 7.29 -25.17
C GLN A 253 22.78 6.31 -25.30
N GLY A 254 21.86 6.56 -26.21
CA GLY A 254 20.75 5.65 -26.48
C GLY A 254 19.55 5.80 -25.52
N LYS A 255 19.30 7.00 -25.00
CA LYS A 255 18.16 7.31 -24.12
C LYS A 255 16.82 6.85 -24.73
N HIS A 256 16.56 7.18 -26.00
CA HIS A 256 15.34 6.77 -26.70
C HIS A 256 15.19 5.25 -26.84
N GLN A 257 16.29 4.55 -27.13
CA GLN A 257 16.29 3.10 -27.25
C GLN A 257 16.01 2.44 -25.89
N THR A 258 16.58 2.97 -24.81
CA THR A 258 16.36 2.48 -23.45
C THR A 258 14.91 2.75 -23.01
N ARG A 259 14.33 3.90 -23.38
CA ARG A 259 12.91 4.20 -23.11
C ARG A 259 12.00 3.22 -23.85
N ALA A 260 12.21 3.01 -25.13
CA ALA A 260 11.47 2.03 -25.91
C ALA A 260 11.59 0.61 -25.33
N ALA A 261 12.79 0.22 -24.88
CA ALA A 261 12.98 -1.08 -24.22
C ALA A 261 12.27 -1.18 -22.86
N ALA A 262 12.12 -0.07 -22.12
CA ALA A 262 11.32 -0.03 -20.90
C ALA A 262 9.83 -0.20 -21.21
N ASP A 263 9.31 0.51 -22.21
CA ASP A 263 7.90 0.42 -22.60
C ASP A 263 7.57 -0.98 -23.14
N ASN A 264 8.42 -1.58 -23.97
CA ASN A 264 8.25 -2.96 -24.42
C ASN A 264 8.24 -3.96 -23.25
N ALA A 265 9.14 -3.79 -22.27
CA ALA A 265 9.15 -4.66 -21.09
C ALA A 265 7.86 -4.52 -20.26
N PHE A 266 7.27 -3.35 -20.20
CA PHE A 266 5.98 -3.13 -19.54
C PHE A 266 4.83 -3.78 -20.32
N GLU A 267 4.80 -3.64 -21.66
CA GLU A 267 3.81 -4.29 -22.51
C GLU A 267 3.86 -5.82 -22.40
N GLU A 268 5.07 -6.40 -22.37
CA GLU A 268 5.25 -7.84 -22.15
C GLU A 268 4.74 -8.28 -20.77
N LEU A 269 4.91 -7.48 -19.71
CA LEU A 269 4.34 -7.75 -18.40
C LEU A 269 2.81 -7.76 -18.47
N CYS A 270 2.21 -6.76 -19.12
CA CYS A 270 0.76 -6.66 -19.30
C CYS A 270 0.21 -7.84 -20.09
N ALA A 271 0.87 -8.23 -21.20
CA ALA A 271 0.47 -9.36 -22.02
C ALA A 271 0.47 -10.66 -21.21
N ARG A 272 1.55 -10.97 -20.49
CA ARG A 272 1.63 -12.14 -19.61
C ARG A 272 0.55 -12.16 -18.54
N HIS A 273 0.22 -11.00 -17.99
CA HIS A 273 -0.86 -10.88 -17.00
C HIS A 273 -2.23 -11.19 -17.61
N HIS A 274 -2.51 -10.66 -18.82
CA HIS A 274 -3.78 -10.91 -19.53
C HIS A 274 -3.90 -12.37 -19.99
N GLU A 275 -2.82 -12.98 -20.46
CA GLU A 275 -2.78 -14.40 -20.84
C GLU A 275 -3.07 -15.31 -19.64
N GLY A 276 -2.43 -15.05 -18.49
CA GLY A 276 -2.70 -15.80 -17.25
C GLY A 276 -4.14 -15.68 -16.77
N MET A 277 -4.78 -14.53 -16.95
CA MET A 277 -6.20 -14.33 -16.66
C MET A 277 -7.11 -15.07 -17.64
N GLY A 278 -6.69 -15.19 -18.92
CA GLY A 278 -7.40 -15.95 -19.96
C GLY A 278 -7.40 -17.45 -19.68
N GLU A 279 -6.28 -18.02 -19.23
CA GLU A 279 -6.19 -19.44 -18.87
C GLU A 279 -7.04 -19.83 -17.67
N ILE A 280 -7.16 -18.96 -16.67
CA ILE A 280 -8.04 -19.18 -15.52
C ILE A 280 -9.51 -19.21 -15.93
N LYS A 281 -9.91 -18.40 -16.93
CA LYS A 281 -11.28 -18.40 -17.47
C LYS A 281 -11.57 -19.59 -18.38
N ALA A 282 -10.56 -20.19 -19.00
CA ALA A 282 -10.69 -21.26 -19.98
C ALA A 282 -10.65 -22.68 -19.40
N ARG A 283 -10.45 -22.86 -18.08
CA ARG A 283 -10.57 -24.18 -17.45
C ARG A 283 -12.01 -24.42 -17.00
N PRO A 284 -12.88 -25.03 -17.83
CA PRO A 284 -14.14 -25.56 -17.35
C PRO A 284 -13.79 -26.68 -16.37
N GLY A 285 -14.37 -26.61 -15.17
CA GLY A 285 -14.15 -27.61 -14.14
C GLY A 285 -14.38 -29.01 -14.68
N ARG A 286 -13.35 -29.86 -14.66
CA ARG A 286 -13.56 -31.30 -14.73
C ARG A 286 -14.23 -31.70 -13.43
N PHE A 287 -15.53 -31.82 -13.47
CA PHE A 287 -16.25 -32.60 -12.47
C PHE A 287 -15.77 -34.04 -12.59
N CYS A 288 -15.00 -34.51 -11.62
CA CYS A 288 -14.82 -35.94 -11.40
C CYS A 288 -16.18 -36.49 -10.96
N ARG A 289 -16.71 -37.41 -11.75
CA ARG A 289 -17.82 -38.30 -11.35
C ARG A 289 -17.32 -39.36 -10.39
#